data_e4d96a9deaf4de0286bbc85aea6155b9
#
_entry.id   e4d96a9deaf4de0286bbc85aea6155b9
#
_cell.length_a   1.000
_cell.length_b   1.000
_cell.length_c   1.000
_cell.angle_alpha   90.00
_cell.angle_beta   90.00
_cell.angle_gamma   90.00
#
_symmetry.space_group_name_H-M   'P 1'
#
loop_
_entity.id
_entity.type
_entity.pdbx_description
1 polymer ?
#
loop_
_entity_poly.entity_id
_entity_poly.type
_entity_poly.pdbx_seq_one_letter_code
_entity_poly.pdbx_strand_id
1 'polypeptide(L)'
;MAIPRNTTLPPAPSGRRLSRRNALGSGLAATLAASRVLAPSLFVGCSLGIPSRMPTVKIGLLHSQTGPLAIGSMSLRDVELDAVERFNAAGGVLGHRIEPQAPDPRSRTDLFPKRATALLDDGAVALFGGWTSDSRKALLPLLEQRDSLLFYPVQYEGNETSRNVIYGGQVPNQQVLPGLEWFRSAAGGERRKFFLIGSDYVYPRTTNFIVRKWLAGTDAAVVGEEYVPLDHADFAPVVARIVDSGADCILNTVNGKGNLPLLAALFEAGVDPAKLPLVSTSISEDDLRSMPASHAVGQWMLSSYFQTVDTPANAAWMAGFRSEFGRDRVFGDAMESAWCLINLWKLAVEKAGSFATDAVRQAFAAGVAFEGPGGTMTIDPASQHATKHFRLGRVRRDRLCEVVVSSDAPLAPDPYPQIAFPGWRCDWTKGGIERGPEVSIDG
;
A
#
# COMPACT_ATOMS: atom_id res chain seq x y z
N MET A 1 -35.00 0.63 40.17
CA MET A 1 -33.98 -0.14 40.91
C MET A 1 -32.65 0.56 40.66
N ALA A 2 -32.07 1.17 41.68
CA ALA A 2 -31.02 2.19 41.62
C ALA A 2 -29.63 1.57 41.47
N ILE A 3 -28.78 2.21 40.69
CA ILE A 3 -27.36 1.89 40.51
C ILE A 3 -26.55 2.70 41.54
N PRO A 4 -25.65 2.12 42.34
CA PRO A 4 -24.76 2.88 43.20
C PRO A 4 -23.53 3.41 42.49
N ARG A 5 -23.25 4.72 42.71
CA ARG A 5 -21.98 5.39 42.42
C ARG A 5 -21.01 5.19 43.60
N ASN A 6 -19.76 5.17 43.29
CA ASN A 6 -18.55 5.44 44.05
C ASN A 6 -17.51 4.30 44.10
N THR A 7 -16.39 4.54 43.45
CA THR A 7 -15.07 4.29 44.07
C THR A 7 -14.03 5.26 43.46
N THR A 8 -13.38 5.95 44.35
CA THR A 8 -12.36 6.96 44.19
C THR A 8 -11.00 6.35 43.82
N LEU A 9 -10.28 7.00 42.89
CA LEU A 9 -8.90 6.69 42.52
C LEU A 9 -7.89 7.22 43.58
N PRO A 10 -6.78 6.51 43.85
CA PRO A 10 -5.69 7.03 44.69
C PRO A 10 -4.73 7.92 43.89
N PRO A 11 -3.97 8.82 44.55
CA PRO A 11 -3.12 9.80 43.89
C PRO A 11 -1.76 9.24 43.45
N ALA A 12 -1.19 9.88 42.41
CA ALA A 12 0.10 9.59 41.83
C ALA A 12 1.27 9.96 42.76
N PRO A 13 2.42 9.24 42.71
CA PRO A 13 3.61 9.62 43.49
C PRO A 13 4.44 10.70 42.75
N SER A 14 4.90 11.66 43.51
CA SER A 14 5.68 12.84 43.18
C SER A 14 7.10 12.51 42.75
N GLY A 15 7.61 13.33 41.81
CA GLY A 15 8.93 13.20 41.20
C GLY A 15 10.11 13.41 42.15
N ARG A 16 11.23 12.78 41.79
CA ARG A 16 12.57 13.15 42.26
C ARG A 16 13.46 13.56 41.10
N ARG A 17 13.80 14.85 41.09
CA ARG A 17 14.91 15.41 40.31
C ARG A 17 16.23 14.93 40.93
N LEU A 18 17.16 14.43 40.13
CA LEU A 18 18.56 14.31 40.51
C LEU A 18 19.39 15.30 39.71
N SER A 19 20.05 16.18 40.46
CA SER A 19 20.95 17.23 40.00
C SER A 19 22.33 16.67 39.69
N ARG A 20 22.96 17.21 38.64
CA ARG A 20 24.40 17.09 38.36
C ARG A 20 25.17 17.83 39.45
N ARG A 21 26.23 17.22 39.98
CA ARG A 21 27.37 17.92 40.55
C ARG A 21 28.68 17.19 40.30
N ASN A 22 29.61 17.94 39.75
CA ASN A 22 31.03 17.64 39.57
C ASN A 22 31.74 17.35 40.88
N ALA A 23 32.72 16.46 40.88
CA ALA A 23 33.85 16.55 41.84
C ALA A 23 35.14 16.07 41.15
N LEU A 24 36.04 17.02 41.03
CA LEU A 24 37.48 16.83 40.83
C LEU A 24 38.12 16.32 42.12
N GLY A 25 39.10 15.44 42.02
CA GLY A 25 39.93 15.05 43.19
C GLY A 25 41.21 14.32 42.75
N SER A 26 42.29 15.04 43.01
CA SER A 26 43.70 14.78 42.65
C SER A 26 44.38 13.66 43.48
N GLY A 27 45.38 13.01 42.85
CA GLY A 27 46.68 12.79 43.49
C GLY A 27 46.92 11.42 44.14
N LEU A 28 47.87 10.62 43.68
CA LEU A 28 49.20 10.45 44.27
C LEU A 28 50.01 9.39 43.46
N ALA A 29 51.23 9.77 43.17
CA ALA A 29 52.25 8.91 42.58
C ALA A 29 52.81 7.93 43.61
N ALA A 30 53.10 6.70 43.18
CA ALA A 30 54.06 5.80 43.84
C ALA A 30 54.86 5.07 42.78
N THR A 31 56.13 5.46 42.71
CA THR A 31 57.22 4.79 41.99
C THR A 31 57.60 3.50 42.68
N LEU A 32 57.69 2.41 41.97
CA LEU A 32 58.58 1.27 42.35
C LEU A 32 59.16 0.70 41.06
N ALA A 33 60.49 0.68 41.06
CA ALA A 33 61.36 0.15 40.01
C ALA A 33 61.53 -1.36 40.14
N ALA A 34 61.85 -1.96 39.04
CA ALA A 34 62.75 -3.06 38.77
C ALA A 34 62.12 -4.31 38.18
N SER A 35 62.60 -4.64 37.08
CA SER A 35 63.32 -5.84 36.61
C SER A 35 62.92 -6.24 35.19
N ARG A 36 63.87 -5.97 34.27
CA ARG A 36 63.82 -6.44 32.86
C ARG A 36 63.96 -7.94 32.81
N VAL A 37 62.93 -8.62 32.31
CA VAL A 37 63.07 -9.93 31.70
C VAL A 37 62.70 -9.77 30.22
N LEU A 38 63.68 -9.91 29.35
CA LEU A 38 63.46 -9.96 27.89
C LEU A 38 62.82 -11.33 27.57
N ALA A 39 61.52 -11.28 27.17
CA ALA A 39 60.92 -12.40 26.45
C ALA A 39 60.70 -11.95 24.97
N PRO A 40 60.94 -12.82 23.98
CA PRO A 40 60.79 -12.47 22.59
C PRO A 40 59.28 -12.24 22.29
N SER A 41 58.91 -11.03 21.96
CA SER A 41 57.58 -10.63 21.52
C SER A 41 57.32 -11.24 20.15
N LEU A 42 56.57 -12.32 20.09
CA LEU A 42 55.88 -12.71 18.86
C LEU A 42 54.87 -11.61 18.54
N PHE A 43 55.27 -10.75 17.62
CA PHE A 43 54.32 -9.86 16.94
C PHE A 43 53.34 -10.72 16.14
N VAL A 44 52.21 -11.11 16.75
CA VAL A 44 51.01 -11.47 16.02
C VAL A 44 50.52 -10.16 15.44
N GLY A 45 50.82 -9.93 14.17
CA GLY A 45 50.26 -8.83 13.41
C GLY A 45 48.75 -9.02 13.35
N CYS A 46 48.01 -8.38 14.27
CA CYS A 46 46.60 -8.08 14.01
C CYS A 46 46.56 -7.13 12.79
N SER A 47 46.43 -7.72 11.62
CA SER A 47 46.00 -7.01 10.44
C SER A 47 44.66 -6.35 10.83
N LEU A 48 44.69 -5.06 11.16
CA LEU A 48 43.52 -4.23 11.20
C LEU A 48 42.99 -4.20 9.75
N GLY A 49 42.15 -5.21 9.44
CA GLY A 49 41.43 -5.24 8.19
C GLY A 49 40.72 -3.89 8.04
N ILE A 50 41.09 -3.13 7.01
CA ILE A 50 40.30 -2.00 6.54
C ILE A 50 38.87 -2.56 6.45
N PRO A 51 37.85 -1.95 7.12
CA PRO A 51 36.50 -2.45 7.00
C PRO A 51 36.17 -2.50 5.52
N SER A 52 36.03 -3.70 4.96
CA SER A 52 35.69 -3.88 3.55
C SER A 52 34.33 -3.18 3.36
N ARG A 53 34.32 -2.13 2.53
CA ARG A 53 33.09 -1.43 2.21
C ARG A 53 32.10 -2.48 1.72
N MET A 54 30.96 -2.60 2.41
CA MET A 54 29.91 -3.55 2.05
C MET A 54 29.57 -3.40 0.57
N PRO A 55 29.55 -4.44 -0.25
CA PRO A 55 29.15 -4.34 -1.64
C PRO A 55 27.74 -3.77 -1.74
N THR A 56 27.45 -3.07 -2.83
CA THR A 56 26.19 -2.36 -3.02
C THR A 56 25.36 -3.05 -4.10
N VAL A 57 24.03 -3.15 -3.86
CA VAL A 57 23.04 -3.58 -4.83
C VAL A 57 21.99 -2.48 -4.98
N LYS A 58 21.67 -2.12 -6.24
CA LYS A 58 20.72 -1.06 -6.55
C LYS A 58 19.30 -1.62 -6.71
N ILE A 59 18.30 -0.86 -6.25
CA ILE A 59 16.89 -1.06 -6.53
C ILE A 59 16.27 0.23 -7.05
N GLY A 60 15.21 0.11 -7.86
CA GLY A 60 14.50 1.27 -8.40
C GLY A 60 13.16 1.50 -7.70
N LEU A 61 12.88 2.74 -7.28
CA LEU A 61 11.61 3.17 -6.70
C LEU A 61 10.89 4.10 -7.71
N LEU A 62 9.85 3.58 -8.36
CA LEU A 62 9.10 4.26 -9.42
C LEU A 62 7.84 4.94 -8.87
N HIS A 63 8.02 5.93 -8.00
CA HIS A 63 6.94 6.71 -7.40
C HIS A 63 6.96 8.15 -7.89
N SER A 64 5.78 8.65 -8.32
CA SER A 64 5.64 10.05 -8.76
C SER A 64 5.79 11.01 -7.58
N GLN A 65 6.74 11.94 -7.70
CA GLN A 65 7.01 12.97 -6.70
C GLN A 65 6.31 14.28 -7.03
N THR A 66 5.85 14.41 -8.28
CA THR A 66 5.10 15.56 -8.78
C THR A 66 3.87 15.10 -9.59
N GLY A 67 2.91 16.03 -9.80
CA GLY A 67 1.68 15.76 -10.54
C GLY A 67 0.50 15.31 -9.64
N PRO A 68 -0.65 14.95 -10.25
CA PRO A 68 -1.90 14.69 -9.51
C PRO A 68 -1.85 13.49 -8.55
N LEU A 69 -0.92 12.55 -8.74
CA LEU A 69 -0.77 11.34 -7.92
C LEU A 69 0.36 11.44 -6.88
N ALA A 70 0.99 12.60 -6.73
CA ALA A 70 2.20 12.76 -5.92
C ALA A 70 1.99 12.44 -4.44
N ILE A 71 0.87 12.86 -3.84
CA ILE A 71 0.63 12.71 -2.39
C ILE A 71 0.73 11.23 -1.99
N GLY A 72 -0.11 10.38 -2.57
CA GLY A 72 -0.09 8.96 -2.28
C GLY A 72 1.22 8.27 -2.70
N SER A 73 1.73 8.58 -3.90
CA SER A 73 2.97 7.97 -4.40
C SER A 73 4.20 8.28 -3.53
N MET A 74 4.32 9.50 -3.02
CA MET A 74 5.42 9.86 -2.11
C MET A 74 5.33 9.10 -0.79
N SER A 75 4.12 8.87 -0.29
CA SER A 75 3.92 8.09 0.94
C SER A 75 4.43 6.65 0.80
N LEU A 76 4.24 6.02 -0.37
CA LEU A 76 4.77 4.69 -0.66
C LEU A 76 6.31 4.69 -0.71
N ARG A 77 6.88 5.67 -1.43
CA ARG A 77 8.34 5.83 -1.48
C ARG A 77 8.96 5.97 -0.09
N ASP A 78 8.34 6.77 0.78
CA ASP A 78 8.88 7.04 2.11
C ASP A 78 8.97 5.76 2.96
N VAL A 79 7.97 4.88 2.93
CA VAL A 79 8.02 3.61 3.68
C VAL A 79 8.98 2.59 3.06
N GLU A 80 9.17 2.61 1.74
CA GLU A 80 10.17 1.77 1.08
C GLU A 80 11.60 2.23 1.41
N LEU A 81 11.82 3.55 1.49
CA LEU A 81 13.10 4.12 1.94
C LEU A 81 13.40 3.75 3.40
N ASP A 82 12.41 3.87 4.31
CA ASP A 82 12.54 3.43 5.69
C ASP A 82 12.89 1.94 5.78
N ALA A 83 12.23 1.09 4.98
CA ALA A 83 12.57 -0.34 4.92
C ALA A 83 14.03 -0.56 4.52
N VAL A 84 14.51 0.13 3.49
CA VAL A 84 15.90 0.05 3.03
C VAL A 84 16.87 0.51 4.11
N GLU A 85 16.57 1.60 4.81
CA GLU A 85 17.41 2.07 5.92
C GLU A 85 17.51 1.02 7.03
N ARG A 86 16.39 0.38 7.40
CA ARG A 86 16.36 -0.72 8.38
C ARG A 86 17.16 -1.94 7.90
N PHE A 87 17.04 -2.31 6.63
CA PHE A 87 17.84 -3.41 6.06
C PHE A 87 19.33 -3.09 6.15
N ASN A 88 19.73 -1.89 5.76
CA ASN A 88 21.13 -1.47 5.79
C ASN A 88 21.69 -1.36 7.21
N ALA A 89 20.88 -0.90 8.17
CA ALA A 89 21.25 -0.86 9.58
C ALA A 89 21.44 -2.27 10.19
N ALA A 90 20.69 -3.26 9.67
CA ALA A 90 20.80 -4.67 10.08
C ALA A 90 21.91 -5.47 9.36
N GLY A 91 22.75 -4.82 8.54
CA GLY A 91 23.84 -5.48 7.81
C GLY A 91 23.52 -5.77 6.33
N GLY A 92 22.49 -5.13 5.79
CA GLY A 92 22.07 -5.25 4.40
C GLY A 92 21.28 -6.52 4.09
N VAL A 93 21.19 -6.84 2.81
CA VAL A 93 20.55 -8.06 2.31
C VAL A 93 21.64 -8.93 1.70
N LEU A 94 21.79 -10.18 2.15
CA LEU A 94 22.92 -11.06 1.77
C LEU A 94 24.30 -10.39 1.94
N GLY A 95 24.46 -9.54 2.96
CA GLY A 95 25.70 -8.79 3.17
C GLY A 95 25.98 -7.65 2.18
N HIS A 96 24.99 -7.25 1.40
CA HIS A 96 25.05 -6.14 0.47
C HIS A 96 24.24 -4.96 1.01
N ARG A 97 24.82 -3.75 0.91
CA ARG A 97 24.09 -2.52 1.13
C ARG A 97 23.08 -2.30 0.01
N ILE A 98 21.84 -2.05 0.33
CA ILE A 98 20.83 -1.68 -0.66
C ILE A 98 20.87 -0.18 -0.93
N GLU A 99 20.95 0.18 -2.20
CA GLU A 99 20.98 1.57 -2.69
C GLU A 99 19.70 1.85 -3.50
N PRO A 100 18.74 2.60 -2.93
CA PRO A 100 17.52 2.95 -3.62
C PRO A 100 17.74 4.13 -4.57
N GLN A 101 17.22 4.03 -5.78
CA GLN A 101 17.19 5.08 -6.78
C GLN A 101 15.75 5.45 -7.09
N ALA A 102 15.35 6.71 -6.93
CA ALA A 102 13.97 7.18 -7.00
C ALA A 102 13.78 8.32 -8.01
N PRO A 103 13.88 8.07 -9.33
CA PRO A 103 13.58 9.08 -10.33
C PRO A 103 12.08 9.40 -10.39
N ASP A 104 11.72 10.67 -10.61
CA ASP A 104 10.33 11.12 -10.67
C ASP A 104 9.67 10.85 -12.05
N PRO A 105 8.63 9.99 -12.16
CA PRO A 105 7.82 9.83 -13.37
C PRO A 105 6.77 10.93 -13.57
N ARG A 106 6.59 11.86 -12.64
CA ARG A 106 5.74 13.06 -12.73
C ARG A 106 4.25 12.76 -12.98
N SER A 107 3.72 11.65 -12.50
CA SER A 107 2.35 11.17 -12.78
C SER A 107 2.05 11.03 -14.28
N ARG A 108 3.05 10.79 -15.12
CA ARG A 108 2.94 10.66 -16.57
C ARG A 108 3.26 9.25 -17.01
N THR A 109 2.29 8.57 -17.59
CA THR A 109 2.39 7.17 -18.05
C THR A 109 3.59 6.93 -18.97
N ASP A 110 3.89 7.86 -19.90
CA ASP A 110 5.00 7.74 -20.85
C ASP A 110 6.39 7.85 -20.21
N LEU A 111 6.50 8.40 -19.01
CA LEU A 111 7.77 8.53 -18.29
C LEU A 111 8.14 7.29 -17.48
N PHE A 112 7.19 6.44 -17.11
CA PHE A 112 7.49 5.22 -16.34
C PHE A 112 8.45 4.29 -17.07
N PRO A 113 8.22 3.88 -18.34
CA PRO A 113 9.17 3.04 -19.06
C PRO A 113 10.54 3.69 -19.23
N LYS A 114 10.61 5.00 -19.48
CA LYS A 114 11.88 5.74 -19.62
C LYS A 114 12.70 5.72 -18.32
N ARG A 115 12.04 5.92 -17.18
CA ARG A 115 12.70 5.88 -15.87
C ARG A 115 13.11 4.45 -15.49
N ALA A 116 12.25 3.47 -15.76
CA ALA A 116 12.55 2.05 -15.53
C ALA A 116 13.75 1.59 -16.37
N THR A 117 13.81 1.96 -17.66
CA THR A 117 14.96 1.65 -18.52
C THR A 117 16.26 2.18 -17.92
N ALA A 118 16.28 3.46 -17.52
CA ALA A 118 17.47 4.05 -16.93
C ALA A 118 17.90 3.35 -15.62
N LEU A 119 16.96 2.95 -14.77
CA LEU A 119 17.23 2.19 -13.54
C LEU A 119 17.84 0.82 -13.83
N LEU A 120 17.25 0.08 -14.80
CA LEU A 120 17.73 -1.24 -15.19
C LEU A 120 19.09 -1.19 -15.89
N ASP A 121 19.33 -0.16 -16.72
CA ASP A 121 20.63 0.07 -17.37
C ASP A 121 21.72 0.43 -16.35
N ASP A 122 21.35 1.08 -15.24
CA ASP A 122 22.25 1.36 -14.11
C ASP A 122 22.38 0.18 -13.12
N GLY A 123 21.79 -0.98 -13.42
CA GLY A 123 21.96 -2.23 -12.69
C GLY A 123 21.01 -2.45 -11.52
N ALA A 124 19.84 -1.80 -11.52
CA ALA A 124 18.81 -2.12 -10.53
C ALA A 124 18.31 -3.57 -10.70
N VAL A 125 18.31 -4.34 -9.61
CA VAL A 125 17.93 -5.78 -9.60
C VAL A 125 16.43 -6.00 -9.43
N ALA A 126 15.70 -4.99 -8.97
CA ALA A 126 14.25 -5.01 -8.80
C ALA A 126 13.69 -3.58 -8.86
N LEU A 127 12.43 -3.46 -9.26
CA LEU A 127 11.68 -2.22 -9.31
C LEU A 127 10.50 -2.29 -8.35
N PHE A 128 10.21 -1.20 -7.66
CA PHE A 128 9.08 -1.03 -6.75
C PHE A 128 8.26 0.17 -7.17
N GLY A 129 6.94 0.09 -7.10
CA GLY A 129 6.09 1.24 -7.34
C GLY A 129 5.11 1.11 -8.50
N GLY A 130 4.80 2.25 -9.11
CA GLY A 130 3.62 2.43 -9.93
C GLY A 130 2.41 2.75 -9.06
N TRP A 131 1.49 3.55 -9.61
CA TRP A 131 0.21 3.85 -8.95
C TRP A 131 -0.96 3.42 -9.81
N THR A 132 -0.99 3.85 -11.06
CA THR A 132 -2.10 3.57 -11.97
C THR A 132 -1.88 2.29 -12.78
N SER A 133 -2.97 1.66 -13.17
CA SER A 133 -2.92 0.53 -14.13
C SER A 133 -2.29 0.92 -15.46
N ASP A 134 -2.48 2.17 -15.93
CA ASP A 134 -1.82 2.68 -17.12
C ASP A 134 -0.30 2.65 -17.00
N SER A 135 0.24 3.14 -15.87
CA SER A 135 1.69 3.13 -15.63
C SER A 135 2.25 1.71 -15.56
N ARG A 136 1.53 0.78 -14.91
CA ARG A 136 1.93 -0.64 -14.85
C ARG A 136 1.89 -1.28 -16.24
N LYS A 137 0.79 -1.08 -16.99
CA LYS A 137 0.64 -1.62 -18.36
C LYS A 137 1.72 -1.09 -19.31
N ALA A 138 2.11 0.17 -19.17
CA ALA A 138 3.21 0.75 -19.95
C ALA A 138 4.58 0.12 -19.61
N LEU A 139 4.76 -0.40 -18.40
CA LEU A 139 5.99 -1.07 -17.98
C LEU A 139 6.08 -2.53 -18.46
N LEU A 140 4.97 -3.24 -18.66
CA LEU A 140 4.96 -4.66 -18.95
C LEU A 140 5.87 -5.09 -20.12
N PRO A 141 5.84 -4.44 -21.30
CA PRO A 141 6.72 -4.83 -22.40
C PRO A 141 8.22 -4.76 -22.04
N LEU A 142 8.61 -3.72 -21.28
CA LEU A 142 9.98 -3.56 -20.82
C LEU A 142 10.37 -4.64 -19.81
N LEU A 143 9.49 -4.92 -18.85
CA LEU A 143 9.73 -5.92 -17.80
C LEU A 143 9.88 -7.32 -18.41
N GLU A 144 9.03 -7.69 -19.36
CA GLU A 144 9.14 -8.97 -20.09
C GLU A 144 10.44 -9.04 -20.92
N GLN A 145 10.78 -7.97 -21.64
CA GLN A 145 12.00 -7.91 -22.45
C GLN A 145 13.28 -8.02 -21.61
N ARG A 146 13.30 -7.38 -20.43
CA ARG A 146 14.48 -7.30 -19.55
C ARG A 146 14.51 -8.38 -18.49
N ASP A 147 13.47 -9.20 -18.41
CA ASP A 147 13.26 -10.20 -17.37
C ASP A 147 13.47 -9.65 -15.97
N SER A 148 12.80 -8.51 -15.66
CA SER A 148 12.94 -7.78 -14.41
C SER A 148 11.67 -7.81 -13.60
N LEU A 149 11.77 -7.86 -12.26
CA LEU A 149 10.63 -7.85 -11.35
C LEU A 149 10.19 -6.42 -11.01
N LEU A 150 8.89 -6.19 -11.12
CA LEU A 150 8.19 -5.04 -10.54
C LEU A 150 7.34 -5.51 -9.33
N PHE A 151 7.49 -4.84 -8.21
CA PHE A 151 6.64 -4.98 -7.03
C PHE A 151 5.60 -3.86 -7.02
N TYR A 152 4.35 -4.19 -7.39
CA TYR A 152 3.25 -3.23 -7.59
C TYR A 152 2.30 -3.24 -6.40
N PRO A 153 2.24 -2.17 -5.57
CA PRO A 153 1.55 -2.19 -4.26
C PRO A 153 0.07 -1.82 -4.29
N VAL A 154 -0.45 -1.27 -5.38
CA VAL A 154 -1.78 -0.62 -5.42
C VAL A 154 -2.84 -1.59 -5.91
N GLN A 155 -4.06 -1.47 -5.37
CA GLN A 155 -5.23 -2.21 -5.87
C GLN A 155 -5.49 -1.91 -7.36
N TYR A 156 -6.10 -2.87 -8.05
CA TYR A 156 -6.38 -2.70 -9.48
C TYR A 156 -7.50 -3.62 -9.97
N GLU A 157 -7.91 -3.45 -11.22
CA GLU A 157 -9.04 -4.12 -11.87
C GLU A 157 -8.88 -5.63 -12.10
N GLY A 158 -7.70 -6.19 -11.88
CA GLY A 158 -7.39 -7.55 -12.30
C GLY A 158 -7.18 -7.67 -13.81
N ASN A 159 -7.60 -8.80 -14.38
CA ASN A 159 -7.53 -9.12 -15.82
C ASN A 159 -6.10 -9.11 -16.39
N GLU A 160 -5.10 -9.39 -15.58
CA GLU A 160 -3.70 -9.38 -15.98
C GLU A 160 -2.88 -10.33 -15.11
N THR A 161 -1.95 -11.04 -15.70
CA THR A 161 -0.91 -11.81 -15.02
C THR A 161 0.41 -11.64 -15.78
N SER A 162 1.50 -11.41 -15.07
CA SER A 162 2.85 -11.40 -15.62
C SER A 162 3.80 -12.08 -14.64
N ARG A 163 4.70 -12.90 -15.13
CA ARG A 163 5.77 -13.48 -14.29
C ARG A 163 6.75 -12.41 -13.78
N ASN A 164 6.70 -11.21 -14.34
CA ASN A 164 7.58 -10.10 -14.05
C ASN A 164 6.95 -9.04 -13.12
N VAL A 165 5.71 -9.28 -12.65
CA VAL A 165 5.04 -8.38 -11.69
C VAL A 165 4.55 -9.17 -10.48
N ILE A 166 4.91 -8.72 -9.29
CA ILE A 166 4.33 -9.15 -8.03
C ILE A 166 3.25 -8.14 -7.64
N TYR A 167 2.00 -8.58 -7.66
CA TYR A 167 0.82 -7.73 -7.43
C TYR A 167 0.46 -7.73 -5.95
N GLY A 168 0.80 -6.67 -5.24
CA GLY A 168 0.58 -6.55 -3.79
C GLY A 168 -0.76 -5.95 -3.39
N GLY A 169 -1.44 -5.26 -4.32
CA GLY A 169 -2.75 -4.66 -4.07
C GLY A 169 -3.91 -5.63 -4.28
N GLN A 170 -5.09 -5.24 -3.78
CA GLN A 170 -6.30 -6.03 -3.93
C GLN A 170 -6.80 -6.08 -5.39
N VAL A 171 -7.41 -7.21 -5.77
CA VAL A 171 -8.21 -7.37 -6.99
C VAL A 171 -9.71 -7.38 -6.65
N PRO A 172 -10.63 -7.30 -7.64
CA PRO A 172 -12.06 -7.06 -7.38
C PRO A 172 -12.73 -8.01 -6.38
N ASN A 173 -12.38 -9.29 -6.37
CA ASN A 173 -12.93 -10.26 -5.41
C ASN A 173 -12.45 -10.06 -3.97
N GLN A 174 -11.38 -9.30 -3.78
CA GLN A 174 -10.81 -8.98 -2.48
C GLN A 174 -11.23 -7.59 -1.97
N GLN A 175 -11.84 -6.74 -2.79
CA GLN A 175 -12.18 -5.36 -2.45
C GLN A 175 -13.62 -5.00 -2.81
N VAL A 176 -13.88 -4.69 -4.08
CA VAL A 176 -15.15 -4.07 -4.50
C VAL A 176 -16.33 -5.02 -4.38
N LEU A 177 -16.20 -6.29 -4.79
CA LEU A 177 -17.31 -7.22 -4.80
C LEU A 177 -17.82 -7.57 -3.39
N PRO A 178 -16.98 -7.94 -2.41
CA PRO A 178 -17.47 -8.16 -1.04
C PRO A 178 -17.99 -6.88 -0.39
N GLY A 179 -17.49 -5.71 -0.76
CA GLY A 179 -18.03 -4.43 -0.31
C GLY A 179 -19.46 -4.20 -0.79
N LEU A 180 -19.71 -4.38 -2.08
CA LEU A 180 -21.05 -4.27 -2.65
C LEU A 180 -22.02 -5.30 -2.08
N GLU A 181 -21.55 -6.54 -1.87
CA GLU A 181 -22.35 -7.58 -1.21
C GLU A 181 -22.80 -7.12 0.18
N TRP A 182 -21.90 -6.54 0.96
CA TRP A 182 -22.24 -6.00 2.28
C TRP A 182 -23.28 -4.87 2.18
N PHE A 183 -23.12 -3.91 1.27
CA PHE A 183 -24.09 -2.82 1.10
C PHE A 183 -25.47 -3.30 0.65
N ARG A 184 -25.55 -4.43 -0.07
CA ARG A 184 -26.81 -5.08 -0.44
C ARG A 184 -27.45 -5.86 0.69
N SER A 185 -26.70 -6.24 1.72
CA SER A 185 -27.20 -6.96 2.90
C SER A 185 -28.01 -6.05 3.83
N ALA A 186 -28.74 -6.67 4.76
CA ALA A 186 -29.47 -5.93 5.81
C ALA A 186 -28.55 -5.06 6.66
N ALA A 187 -27.33 -5.53 6.97
CA ALA A 187 -26.33 -4.78 7.72
C ALA A 187 -25.85 -3.52 6.99
N GLY A 188 -25.77 -3.56 5.65
CA GLY A 188 -25.37 -2.46 4.77
C GLY A 188 -26.51 -1.55 4.34
N GLY A 189 -27.76 -1.84 4.77
CA GLY A 189 -28.94 -1.04 4.52
C GLY A 189 -29.67 -1.39 3.21
N GLU A 190 -29.49 -2.62 2.71
CA GLU A 190 -30.22 -3.18 1.57
C GLU A 190 -30.16 -2.32 0.31
N ARG A 191 -28.99 -1.76 -0.01
CA ARG A 191 -28.78 -0.87 -1.16
C ARG A 191 -29.03 -1.60 -2.47
N ARG A 192 -29.77 -0.95 -3.38
CA ARG A 192 -30.19 -1.54 -4.67
C ARG A 192 -29.93 -0.64 -5.88
N LYS A 193 -29.67 0.64 -5.68
CA LYS A 193 -29.50 1.62 -6.75
C LYS A 193 -28.11 2.26 -6.63
N PHE A 194 -27.17 1.77 -7.43
CA PHE A 194 -25.80 2.22 -7.39
C PHE A 194 -25.52 3.28 -8.46
N PHE A 195 -24.90 4.39 -8.08
CA PHE A 195 -24.27 5.31 -9.02
C PHE A 195 -22.76 5.05 -9.02
N LEU A 196 -22.17 4.86 -10.19
CA LEU A 196 -20.75 4.60 -10.36
C LEU A 196 -20.06 5.87 -10.82
N ILE A 197 -19.02 6.32 -10.10
CA ILE A 197 -18.20 7.45 -10.52
C ILE A 197 -16.72 7.03 -10.49
N GLY A 198 -15.97 7.37 -11.55
CA GLY A 198 -14.57 7.01 -11.66
C GLY A 198 -13.71 8.02 -12.38
N SER A 199 -12.40 7.91 -12.24
CA SER A 199 -11.48 8.60 -13.13
C SER A 199 -11.46 7.95 -14.51
N ASP A 200 -11.22 8.75 -15.55
CA ASP A 200 -11.30 8.29 -16.94
C ASP A 200 -10.00 7.59 -17.38
N TYR A 201 -9.81 6.35 -16.92
CA TYR A 201 -8.74 5.46 -17.39
C TYR A 201 -9.08 3.99 -17.09
N VAL A 202 -8.20 3.06 -17.46
CA VAL A 202 -8.48 1.61 -17.48
C VAL A 202 -9.00 1.04 -16.15
N TYR A 203 -8.42 1.42 -15.00
CA TYR A 203 -8.84 0.84 -13.71
C TYR A 203 -10.30 1.15 -13.36
N PRO A 204 -10.77 2.42 -13.31
CA PRO A 204 -12.16 2.72 -12.98
C PRO A 204 -13.14 2.14 -14.00
N ARG A 205 -12.86 2.29 -15.30
CA ARG A 205 -13.74 1.78 -16.37
C ARG A 205 -13.89 0.27 -16.27
N THR A 206 -12.81 -0.47 -16.11
CA THR A 206 -12.86 -1.93 -16.01
C THR A 206 -13.49 -2.40 -14.69
N THR A 207 -13.17 -1.74 -13.57
CA THR A 207 -13.78 -2.06 -12.27
C THR A 207 -15.28 -1.82 -12.31
N ASN A 208 -15.74 -0.68 -12.83
CA ASN A 208 -17.16 -0.37 -12.95
C ASN A 208 -17.87 -1.33 -13.92
N PHE A 209 -17.22 -1.75 -15.01
CA PHE A 209 -17.74 -2.79 -15.90
C PHE A 209 -17.94 -4.13 -15.17
N ILE A 210 -16.96 -4.58 -14.38
CA ILE A 210 -17.08 -5.78 -13.54
C ILE A 210 -18.26 -5.65 -12.58
N VAL A 211 -18.41 -4.48 -11.94
CA VAL A 211 -19.52 -4.19 -11.01
C VAL A 211 -20.86 -4.24 -11.73
N ARG A 212 -20.99 -3.64 -12.92
CA ARG A 212 -22.24 -3.71 -13.72
C ARG A 212 -22.61 -5.17 -14.03
N LYS A 213 -21.65 -5.97 -14.50
CA LYS A 213 -21.90 -7.37 -14.82
C LYS A 213 -22.27 -8.19 -13.57
N TRP A 214 -21.62 -7.90 -12.44
CA TRP A 214 -21.93 -8.57 -11.18
C TRP A 214 -23.33 -8.20 -10.66
N LEU A 215 -23.69 -6.91 -10.69
CA LEU A 215 -25.00 -6.42 -10.24
C LEU A 215 -26.13 -6.93 -11.15
N ALA A 216 -25.89 -7.08 -12.46
CA ALA A 216 -26.91 -7.61 -13.40
C ALA A 216 -27.42 -9.01 -13.05
N GLY A 217 -26.66 -9.79 -12.26
CA GLY A 217 -27.08 -11.09 -11.73
C GLY A 217 -27.87 -11.00 -10.42
N THR A 218 -28.23 -9.80 -9.97
CA THR A 218 -28.84 -9.53 -8.67
C THR A 218 -30.13 -8.73 -8.78
N ASP A 219 -30.72 -8.37 -7.65
CA ASP A 219 -31.88 -7.46 -7.53
C ASP A 219 -31.52 -5.97 -7.48
N ALA A 220 -30.24 -5.63 -7.70
CA ALA A 220 -29.75 -4.26 -7.71
C ALA A 220 -29.44 -3.77 -9.13
N ALA A 221 -29.40 -2.47 -9.32
CA ALA A 221 -29.16 -1.83 -10.61
C ALA A 221 -28.14 -0.69 -10.52
N VAL A 222 -27.41 -0.45 -11.61
CA VAL A 222 -26.66 0.78 -11.82
C VAL A 222 -27.63 1.80 -12.41
N VAL A 223 -27.83 2.92 -11.70
CA VAL A 223 -28.76 3.99 -12.08
C VAL A 223 -28.07 5.18 -12.73
N GLY A 224 -26.74 5.19 -12.73
CA GLY A 224 -25.90 6.17 -13.42
C GLY A 224 -24.44 5.78 -13.35
N GLU A 225 -23.67 6.25 -14.34
CA GLU A 225 -22.24 5.98 -14.45
C GLU A 225 -21.55 7.18 -15.11
N GLU A 226 -20.49 7.69 -14.48
CA GLU A 226 -19.73 8.81 -15.00
C GLU A 226 -18.24 8.68 -14.79
N TYR A 227 -17.49 9.30 -15.72
CA TYR A 227 -16.03 9.32 -15.67
C TYR A 227 -15.51 10.74 -15.83
N VAL A 228 -14.50 11.09 -15.04
CA VAL A 228 -13.88 12.41 -15.00
C VAL A 228 -12.36 12.31 -15.17
N PRO A 229 -11.68 13.32 -15.73
CA PRO A 229 -10.23 13.36 -15.76
C PRO A 229 -9.61 13.25 -14.36
N LEU A 230 -8.35 12.76 -14.26
CA LEU A 230 -7.63 12.58 -12.98
C LEU A 230 -7.44 13.89 -12.18
N ASP A 231 -7.44 15.03 -12.85
CA ASP A 231 -7.27 16.37 -12.27
C ASP A 231 -8.59 17.17 -12.19
N HIS A 232 -9.73 16.48 -12.38
CA HIS A 232 -11.05 17.12 -12.33
C HIS A 232 -11.31 17.76 -10.96
N ALA A 233 -11.86 18.97 -10.96
CA ALA A 233 -12.07 19.77 -9.76
C ALA A 233 -13.52 20.22 -9.54
N ASP A 234 -14.34 20.35 -10.60
CA ASP A 234 -15.73 20.82 -10.51
C ASP A 234 -16.72 19.65 -10.50
N PHE A 235 -16.96 19.10 -9.32
CA PHE A 235 -17.90 17.98 -9.14
C PHE A 235 -19.36 18.41 -8.92
N ALA A 236 -19.68 19.70 -8.81
CA ALA A 236 -21.05 20.12 -8.53
C ALA A 236 -22.07 19.61 -9.59
N PRO A 237 -21.78 19.65 -10.91
CA PRO A 237 -22.69 19.09 -11.90
C PRO A 237 -22.86 17.57 -11.82
N VAL A 238 -21.77 16.85 -11.47
CA VAL A 238 -21.79 15.39 -11.29
C VAL A 238 -22.62 15.02 -10.07
N VAL A 239 -22.43 15.72 -8.95
CA VAL A 239 -23.18 15.49 -7.71
C VAL A 239 -24.68 15.78 -7.91
N ALA A 240 -25.04 16.81 -8.68
CA ALA A 240 -26.44 17.04 -9.03
C ALA A 240 -27.05 15.84 -9.76
N ARG A 241 -26.37 15.28 -10.76
CA ARG A 241 -26.84 14.06 -11.46
C ARG A 241 -26.90 12.84 -10.56
N ILE A 242 -25.96 12.67 -9.62
CA ILE A 242 -26.00 11.60 -8.61
C ILE A 242 -27.28 11.70 -7.78
N VAL A 243 -27.61 12.90 -7.28
CA VAL A 243 -28.81 13.13 -6.47
C VAL A 243 -30.08 12.90 -7.30
N ASP A 244 -30.14 13.40 -8.51
CA ASP A 244 -31.30 13.28 -9.42
C ASP A 244 -31.53 11.83 -9.89
N SER A 245 -30.49 10.99 -9.91
CA SER A 245 -30.59 9.57 -10.32
C SER A 245 -31.42 8.71 -9.38
N GLY A 246 -31.66 9.17 -8.15
CA GLY A 246 -32.31 8.39 -7.10
C GLY A 246 -31.45 7.22 -6.61
N ALA A 247 -30.14 7.30 -6.74
CA ALA A 247 -29.20 6.32 -6.19
C ALA A 247 -29.34 6.23 -4.67
N ASP A 248 -29.08 5.05 -4.12
CA ASP A 248 -29.03 4.82 -2.67
C ASP A 248 -27.61 4.46 -2.19
N CYS A 249 -26.65 4.32 -3.10
CA CYS A 249 -25.23 4.13 -2.83
C CYS A 249 -24.39 4.68 -3.99
N ILE A 250 -23.27 5.32 -3.68
CA ILE A 250 -22.30 5.80 -4.68
C ILE A 250 -21.05 4.91 -4.58
N LEU A 251 -20.68 4.24 -5.67
CA LEU A 251 -19.37 3.60 -5.77
C LEU A 251 -18.37 4.58 -6.38
N ASN A 252 -17.34 4.90 -5.63
CA ASN A 252 -16.30 5.84 -6.02
C ASN A 252 -14.99 5.10 -6.37
N THR A 253 -14.61 5.17 -7.65
CA THR A 253 -13.33 4.71 -8.20
C THR A 253 -12.49 5.89 -8.73
N VAL A 254 -12.79 7.13 -8.30
CA VAL A 254 -11.96 8.31 -8.58
C VAL A 254 -10.62 8.18 -7.88
N ASN A 255 -9.54 8.56 -8.56
CA ASN A 255 -8.17 8.48 -8.03
C ASN A 255 -7.53 9.85 -7.82
N GLY A 256 -6.56 9.88 -6.91
CA GLY A 256 -5.72 11.04 -6.66
C GLY A 256 -6.50 12.26 -6.17
N LYS A 257 -6.05 13.44 -6.61
CA LYS A 257 -6.57 14.73 -6.12
C LYS A 257 -8.06 14.95 -6.35
N GLY A 258 -8.69 14.29 -7.32
CA GLY A 258 -10.11 14.42 -7.61
C GLY A 258 -11.04 13.98 -6.46
N ASN A 259 -10.55 13.15 -5.54
CA ASN A 259 -11.34 12.73 -4.37
C ASN A 259 -11.69 13.88 -3.42
N LEU A 260 -10.79 14.84 -3.25
CA LEU A 260 -11.00 15.95 -2.31
C LEU A 260 -12.17 16.85 -2.74
N PRO A 261 -12.22 17.37 -4.00
CA PRO A 261 -13.35 18.17 -4.47
C PRO A 261 -14.64 17.35 -4.62
N LEU A 262 -14.58 16.04 -4.91
CA LEU A 262 -15.78 15.20 -4.91
C LEU A 262 -16.46 15.15 -3.55
N LEU A 263 -15.68 14.89 -2.49
CA LEU A 263 -16.20 14.85 -1.13
C LEU A 263 -16.70 16.22 -0.65
N ALA A 264 -16.01 17.30 -1.05
CA ALA A 264 -16.45 18.67 -0.78
C ALA A 264 -17.79 18.96 -1.45
N ALA A 265 -17.94 18.64 -2.73
CA ALA A 265 -19.18 18.88 -3.48
C ALA A 265 -20.38 18.08 -2.93
N LEU A 266 -20.17 16.84 -2.48
CA LEU A 266 -21.20 16.04 -1.79
C LEU A 266 -21.64 16.71 -0.48
N PHE A 267 -20.67 17.20 0.30
CA PHE A 267 -20.95 17.91 1.55
C PHE A 267 -21.71 19.22 1.30
N GLU A 268 -21.27 20.02 0.33
CA GLU A 268 -21.91 21.30 -0.05
C GLU A 268 -23.33 21.10 -0.59
N ALA A 269 -23.56 20.00 -1.31
CA ALA A 269 -24.91 19.62 -1.75
C ALA A 269 -25.82 19.08 -0.64
N GLY A 270 -25.30 18.99 0.61
CA GLY A 270 -26.07 18.49 1.76
C GLY A 270 -26.36 17.00 1.69
N VAL A 271 -25.55 16.22 0.97
CA VAL A 271 -25.70 14.77 0.89
C VAL A 271 -25.41 14.14 2.25
N ASP A 272 -26.40 13.48 2.84
CA ASP A 272 -26.27 12.75 4.11
C ASP A 272 -25.65 11.37 3.84
N PRO A 273 -24.42 11.08 4.34
CA PRO A 273 -23.77 9.80 4.11
C PRO A 273 -24.48 8.60 4.76
N ALA A 274 -25.44 8.83 5.67
CA ALA A 274 -26.28 7.76 6.21
C ALA A 274 -27.36 7.34 5.21
N LYS A 275 -27.85 8.28 4.37
CA LYS A 275 -28.90 8.03 3.36
C LYS A 275 -28.30 7.63 2.01
N LEU A 276 -27.29 8.35 1.56
CA LEU A 276 -26.59 8.12 0.31
C LEU A 276 -25.08 7.99 0.61
N PRO A 277 -24.63 6.80 1.08
CA PRO A 277 -23.23 6.56 1.35
C PRO A 277 -22.41 6.58 0.06
N LEU A 278 -21.24 7.24 0.11
CA LEU A 278 -20.18 7.04 -0.86
C LEU A 278 -19.21 6.00 -0.32
N VAL A 279 -18.96 4.96 -1.10
CA VAL A 279 -18.00 3.91 -0.82
C VAL A 279 -16.84 4.00 -1.80
N SER A 280 -15.63 4.19 -1.27
CA SER A 280 -14.43 4.42 -2.09
C SER A 280 -13.52 3.21 -2.09
N THR A 281 -12.92 2.95 -3.26
CA THR A 281 -11.87 1.92 -3.45
C THR A 281 -10.47 2.51 -3.50
N SER A 282 -10.33 3.83 -3.66
CA SER A 282 -9.07 4.49 -4.03
C SER A 282 -8.76 5.75 -3.21
N ILE A 283 -9.47 6.00 -2.12
CA ILE A 283 -9.10 6.99 -1.11
C ILE A 283 -8.35 6.28 0.02
N SER A 284 -7.27 6.87 0.51
CA SER A 284 -6.58 6.41 1.71
C SER A 284 -6.87 7.32 2.90
N GLU A 285 -6.62 6.83 4.11
CA GLU A 285 -6.69 7.66 5.33
C GLU A 285 -5.70 8.84 5.29
N ASP A 286 -4.60 8.70 4.52
CA ASP A 286 -3.61 9.77 4.28
C ASP A 286 -4.23 10.92 3.44
N ASP A 287 -5.00 10.60 2.40
CA ASP A 287 -5.71 11.61 1.59
C ASP A 287 -6.70 12.41 2.44
N LEU A 288 -7.42 11.77 3.36
CA LEU A 288 -8.41 12.40 4.23
C LEU A 288 -7.81 13.47 5.14
N ARG A 289 -6.50 13.41 5.42
CA ARG A 289 -5.80 14.42 6.24
C ARG A 289 -5.73 15.78 5.55
N SER A 290 -5.86 15.81 4.24
CA SER A 290 -5.77 17.02 3.41
C SER A 290 -7.08 17.81 3.32
N MET A 291 -8.18 17.35 3.98
CA MET A 291 -9.49 18.00 3.91
C MET A 291 -10.11 18.24 5.30
N PRO A 292 -11.14 19.12 5.41
CA PRO A 292 -11.96 19.22 6.60
C PRO A 292 -12.64 17.89 6.93
N ALA A 293 -12.65 17.52 8.22
CA ALA A 293 -13.28 16.26 8.65
C ALA A 293 -14.76 16.17 8.25
N SER A 294 -15.48 17.30 8.25
CA SER A 294 -16.89 17.38 7.88
C SER A 294 -17.20 16.85 6.47
N HIS A 295 -16.25 16.91 5.53
CA HIS A 295 -16.45 16.45 4.16
C HIS A 295 -16.40 14.91 4.05
N ALA A 296 -15.71 14.24 4.96
CA ALA A 296 -15.44 12.81 4.87
C ALA A 296 -16.14 11.96 5.93
N VAL A 297 -16.52 12.54 7.09
CA VAL A 297 -17.11 11.79 8.20
C VAL A 297 -18.37 11.06 7.76
N GLY A 298 -18.42 9.76 8.09
CA GLY A 298 -19.53 8.89 7.76
C GLY A 298 -19.45 8.22 6.40
N GLN A 299 -18.52 8.63 5.54
CA GLN A 299 -18.25 7.95 4.27
C GLN A 299 -17.52 6.63 4.49
N TRP A 300 -17.48 5.78 3.47
CA TRP A 300 -16.99 4.41 3.56
C TRP A 300 -15.81 4.16 2.65
N MET A 301 -14.93 3.25 3.09
CA MET A 301 -13.73 2.87 2.34
C MET A 301 -13.57 1.36 2.31
N LEU A 302 -13.21 0.83 1.15
CA LEU A 302 -12.86 -0.57 0.93
C LEU A 302 -11.34 -0.67 0.84
N SER A 303 -10.73 -1.42 1.72
CA SER A 303 -9.28 -1.57 1.82
C SER A 303 -8.89 -2.93 2.35
N SER A 304 -7.63 -3.28 2.26
CA SER A 304 -7.09 -4.44 2.97
C SER A 304 -6.54 -4.06 4.35
N TYR A 305 -6.24 -2.79 4.55
CA TYR A 305 -5.66 -2.28 5.79
C TYR A 305 -6.21 -0.90 6.14
N PHE A 306 -6.38 -0.66 7.42
CA PHE A 306 -6.56 0.64 8.06
C PHE A 306 -5.60 0.73 9.25
N GLN A 307 -5.02 1.88 9.53
CA GLN A 307 -4.10 1.99 10.68
C GLN A 307 -4.75 1.75 12.04
N THR A 308 -6.06 1.65 12.07
CA THR A 308 -6.89 1.34 13.25
C THR A 308 -7.14 -0.16 13.43
N VAL A 309 -6.57 -1.03 12.58
CA VAL A 309 -6.66 -2.49 12.75
C VAL A 309 -6.11 -2.87 14.12
N ASP A 310 -6.96 -3.55 14.91
CA ASP A 310 -6.65 -3.93 16.29
C ASP A 310 -5.95 -5.30 16.32
N THR A 311 -4.64 -5.28 16.07
CA THR A 311 -3.75 -6.45 16.19
C THR A 311 -2.46 -6.07 16.92
N PRO A 312 -1.82 -7.00 17.66
CA PRO A 312 -0.53 -6.75 18.28
C PRO A 312 0.55 -6.35 17.26
N ALA A 313 0.55 -6.95 16.08
CA ALA A 313 1.49 -6.64 15.00
C ALA A 313 1.31 -5.19 14.53
N ASN A 314 0.07 -4.73 14.31
CA ASN A 314 -0.20 -3.35 13.94
C ASN A 314 0.17 -2.36 15.05
N ALA A 315 -0.16 -2.68 16.30
CA ALA A 315 0.19 -1.82 17.43
C ALA A 315 1.72 -1.60 17.55
N ALA A 316 2.49 -2.67 17.43
CA ALA A 316 3.96 -2.62 17.42
C ALA A 316 4.50 -1.81 16.22
N TRP A 317 3.97 -2.07 15.02
CA TRP A 317 4.32 -1.33 13.82
C TRP A 317 4.04 0.17 13.95
N MET A 318 2.82 0.53 14.36
CA MET A 318 2.41 1.94 14.49
C MET A 318 3.20 2.70 15.55
N ALA A 319 3.67 2.03 16.61
CA ALA A 319 4.56 2.66 17.59
C ALA A 319 5.89 3.07 16.95
N GLY A 320 6.52 2.19 16.19
CA GLY A 320 7.76 2.45 15.43
C GLY A 320 7.55 3.51 14.34
N PHE A 321 6.50 3.38 13.54
CA PHE A 321 6.16 4.31 12.46
C PHE A 321 5.96 5.75 12.98
N ARG A 322 5.22 5.93 14.09
CA ARG A 322 5.02 7.24 14.71
C ARG A 322 6.29 7.82 15.32
N SER A 323 7.21 7.00 15.75
CA SER A 323 8.52 7.44 16.25
C SER A 323 9.38 8.01 15.11
N GLU A 324 9.31 7.41 13.93
CA GLU A 324 10.10 7.78 12.75
C GLU A 324 9.47 8.97 12.00
N PHE A 325 8.19 8.86 11.64
CA PHE A 325 7.50 9.80 10.76
C PHE A 325 6.67 10.87 11.50
N GLY A 326 6.64 10.83 12.84
CA GLY A 326 5.82 11.72 13.67
C GLY A 326 4.40 11.20 13.90
N ARG A 327 3.76 11.75 14.96
CA ARG A 327 2.44 11.28 15.42
C ARG A 327 1.30 11.56 14.47
N ASP A 328 1.45 12.58 13.63
CA ASP A 328 0.40 13.06 12.72
C ASP A 328 0.46 12.37 11.35
N ARG A 329 1.53 11.62 11.07
CA ARG A 329 1.64 10.84 9.83
C ARG A 329 0.70 9.64 9.91
N VAL A 330 -0.05 9.43 8.82
CA VAL A 330 -0.97 8.32 8.65
C VAL A 330 -0.31 7.23 7.82
N PHE A 331 -0.59 5.98 8.17
CA PHE A 331 -0.14 4.80 7.45
C PHE A 331 -1.35 4.12 6.80
N GLY A 332 -1.50 4.30 5.49
CA GLY A 332 -2.66 3.81 4.72
C GLY A 332 -2.40 2.46 4.02
N ASP A 333 -3.43 1.94 3.37
CA ASP A 333 -3.45 0.62 2.72
C ASP A 333 -2.34 0.41 1.69
N ALA A 334 -2.18 1.35 0.75
CA ALA A 334 -1.12 1.22 -0.27
C ALA A 334 0.29 1.32 0.33
N MET A 335 0.46 2.08 1.44
CA MET A 335 1.72 2.13 2.19
C MET A 335 2.01 0.78 2.85
N GLU A 336 0.99 0.16 3.45
CA GLU A 336 1.09 -1.19 4.04
C GLU A 336 1.52 -2.21 2.99
N SER A 337 0.89 -2.17 1.82
CA SER A 337 1.23 -3.07 0.72
C SER A 337 2.66 -2.85 0.22
N ALA A 338 3.12 -1.60 0.06
CA ALA A 338 4.48 -1.28 -0.35
C ALA A 338 5.51 -1.76 0.69
N TRP A 339 5.23 -1.52 1.97
CA TRP A 339 6.04 -2.03 3.08
C TRP A 339 6.14 -3.55 3.08
N CYS A 340 5.02 -4.25 2.94
CA CYS A 340 4.99 -5.71 2.91
C CYS A 340 5.75 -6.24 1.69
N LEU A 341 5.58 -5.65 0.51
CA LEU A 341 6.24 -6.10 -0.72
C LEU A 341 7.77 -5.98 -0.66
N ILE A 342 8.31 -4.87 -0.15
CA ILE A 342 9.76 -4.72 -0.07
C ILE A 342 10.37 -5.67 0.97
N ASN A 343 9.65 -5.98 2.05
CA ASN A 343 10.06 -6.99 3.02
C ASN A 343 9.95 -8.41 2.44
N LEU A 344 8.88 -8.72 1.69
CA LEU A 344 8.75 -9.98 0.96
C LEU A 344 9.87 -10.17 -0.06
N TRP A 345 10.25 -9.12 -0.79
CA TRP A 345 11.41 -9.16 -1.69
C TRP A 345 12.70 -9.53 -0.92
N LYS A 346 12.96 -8.86 0.19
CA LYS A 346 14.12 -9.17 1.04
C LYS A 346 14.12 -10.64 1.45
N LEU A 347 13.00 -11.14 1.98
CA LEU A 347 12.87 -12.53 2.40
C LEU A 347 13.05 -13.51 1.23
N ALA A 348 12.52 -13.17 0.04
CA ALA A 348 12.68 -13.98 -1.16
C ALA A 348 14.14 -14.04 -1.62
N VAL A 349 14.86 -12.90 -1.60
CA VAL A 349 16.29 -12.81 -1.91
C VAL A 349 17.11 -13.63 -0.92
N GLU A 350 16.84 -13.52 0.38
CA GLU A 350 17.53 -14.27 1.43
C GLU A 350 17.28 -15.78 1.29
N LYS A 351 16.03 -16.19 1.04
CA LYS A 351 15.67 -17.58 0.80
C LYS A 351 16.33 -18.14 -0.46
N ALA A 352 16.43 -17.33 -1.52
CA ALA A 352 17.08 -17.70 -2.77
C ALA A 352 18.62 -17.70 -2.66
N GLY A 353 19.19 -16.99 -1.71
CA GLY A 353 20.64 -16.73 -1.63
C GLY A 353 21.16 -15.92 -2.84
N SER A 354 20.29 -15.17 -3.54
CA SER A 354 20.61 -14.52 -4.81
C SER A 354 19.66 -13.34 -5.08
N PHE A 355 20.18 -12.32 -5.76
CA PHE A 355 19.38 -11.21 -6.31
C PHE A 355 18.84 -11.47 -7.74
N ALA A 356 19.22 -12.60 -8.35
CA ALA A 356 18.78 -12.93 -9.72
C ALA A 356 17.27 -13.13 -9.77
N THR A 357 16.64 -12.55 -10.79
CA THR A 357 15.18 -12.52 -10.98
C THR A 357 14.53 -13.91 -10.91
N ASP A 358 15.10 -14.91 -11.61
CA ASP A 358 14.55 -16.27 -11.59
C ASP A 358 14.65 -16.93 -10.20
N ALA A 359 15.74 -16.72 -9.49
CA ALA A 359 15.91 -17.25 -8.13
C ALA A 359 14.90 -16.64 -7.16
N VAL A 360 14.64 -15.34 -7.28
CA VAL A 360 13.63 -14.64 -6.46
C VAL A 360 12.21 -15.14 -6.80
N ARG A 361 11.88 -15.34 -8.09
CA ARG A 361 10.59 -15.94 -8.49
C ARG A 361 10.41 -17.36 -7.93
N GLN A 362 11.44 -18.19 -8.00
CA GLN A 362 11.40 -19.55 -7.43
C GLN A 362 11.22 -19.54 -5.91
N ALA A 363 11.81 -18.56 -5.22
CA ALA A 363 11.60 -18.40 -3.79
C ALA A 363 10.14 -18.06 -3.46
N PHE A 364 9.47 -17.20 -4.25
CA PHE A 364 8.03 -16.93 -4.11
C PHE A 364 7.21 -18.19 -4.39
N ALA A 365 7.50 -18.94 -5.46
CA ALA A 365 6.81 -20.19 -5.76
C ALA A 365 6.98 -21.25 -4.65
N ALA A 366 8.11 -21.22 -3.93
CA ALA A 366 8.36 -22.06 -2.75
C ALA A 366 7.74 -21.55 -1.45
N GLY A 367 6.89 -20.52 -1.51
CA GLY A 367 6.13 -19.97 -0.39
C GLY A 367 6.96 -19.05 0.51
N VAL A 368 6.99 -17.77 0.19
CA VAL A 368 7.47 -16.69 1.07
C VAL A 368 6.26 -15.99 1.67
N ALA A 369 6.30 -15.75 2.98
CA ALA A 369 5.27 -15.04 3.70
C ALA A 369 5.90 -13.93 4.55
N PHE A 370 5.17 -12.84 4.72
CA PHE A 370 5.56 -11.74 5.61
C PHE A 370 4.38 -11.39 6.53
N GLU A 371 4.66 -11.33 7.82
CA GLU A 371 3.70 -10.88 8.83
C GLU A 371 3.73 -9.36 8.89
N GLY A 372 2.79 -8.75 8.16
CA GLY A 372 2.64 -7.30 8.08
C GLY A 372 1.69 -6.73 9.13
N PRO A 373 1.60 -5.39 9.22
CA PRO A 373 0.66 -4.73 10.13
C PRO A 373 -0.81 -5.10 9.86
N GLY A 374 -1.14 -5.36 8.59
CA GLY A 374 -2.48 -5.76 8.15
C GLY A 374 -2.78 -7.24 8.31
N GLY A 375 -1.79 -8.06 8.66
CA GLY A 375 -1.82 -9.52 8.72
C GLY A 375 -0.81 -10.16 7.77
N THR A 376 -0.81 -11.48 7.71
CA THR A 376 0.11 -12.25 6.86
C THR A 376 -0.18 -12.01 5.38
N MET A 377 0.85 -11.59 4.63
CA MET A 377 0.81 -11.50 3.18
C MET A 377 1.60 -12.66 2.56
N THR A 378 0.98 -13.39 1.66
CA THR A 378 1.62 -14.39 0.78
C THR A 378 1.33 -14.06 -0.67
N ILE A 379 2.14 -14.59 -1.57
CA ILE A 379 1.95 -14.42 -3.01
C ILE A 379 1.48 -15.75 -3.60
N ASP A 380 0.34 -15.73 -4.28
CA ASP A 380 -0.14 -16.88 -5.06
C ASP A 380 0.84 -17.17 -6.21
N PRO A 381 1.45 -18.37 -6.25
CA PRO A 381 2.47 -18.68 -7.24
C PRO A 381 1.91 -18.81 -8.68
N ALA A 382 0.61 -19.03 -8.82
CA ALA A 382 -0.02 -19.19 -10.14
C ALA A 382 -0.28 -17.84 -10.83
N SER A 383 -0.60 -16.83 -10.05
CA SER A 383 -0.98 -15.50 -10.57
C SER A 383 -0.04 -14.36 -10.15
N GLN A 384 0.85 -14.62 -9.19
CA GLN A 384 1.74 -13.64 -8.56
C GLN A 384 1.01 -12.49 -7.82
N HIS A 385 -0.22 -12.73 -7.39
CA HIS A 385 -1.01 -11.80 -6.61
C HIS A 385 -0.94 -12.11 -5.12
N ALA A 386 -1.01 -11.04 -4.32
CA ALA A 386 -1.04 -11.17 -2.87
C ALA A 386 -2.39 -11.69 -2.37
N THR A 387 -2.35 -12.54 -1.33
CA THR A 387 -3.52 -12.74 -0.47
C THR A 387 -3.76 -11.47 0.35
N LYS A 388 -5.00 -11.01 0.43
CA LYS A 388 -5.35 -9.77 1.14
C LYS A 388 -6.61 -9.93 1.97
N HIS A 389 -6.63 -9.32 3.16
CA HIS A 389 -7.90 -9.17 3.88
C HIS A 389 -8.84 -8.26 3.11
N PHE A 390 -10.14 -8.55 3.20
CA PHE A 390 -11.17 -7.56 2.92
C PHE A 390 -11.51 -6.81 4.20
N ARG A 391 -11.52 -5.48 4.15
CA ARG A 391 -12.00 -4.64 5.24
C ARG A 391 -12.86 -3.51 4.71
N LEU A 392 -13.94 -3.24 5.43
CA LEU A 392 -14.81 -2.10 5.22
C LEU A 392 -14.65 -1.16 6.41
N GLY A 393 -14.22 0.05 6.14
CA GLY A 393 -14.02 1.11 7.13
C GLY A 393 -15.02 2.24 6.98
N ARG A 394 -15.43 2.84 8.08
CA ARG A 394 -16.23 4.06 8.13
C ARG A 394 -15.41 5.21 8.67
N VAL A 395 -15.38 6.34 7.97
CA VAL A 395 -14.58 7.51 8.33
C VAL A 395 -15.12 8.18 9.59
N ARG A 396 -14.25 8.34 10.59
CA ARG A 396 -14.52 8.99 11.87
C ARG A 396 -14.17 10.48 11.85
N ARG A 397 -14.50 11.20 12.93
CA ARG A 397 -14.18 12.63 13.10
C ARG A 397 -12.68 12.96 13.12
N ASP A 398 -11.84 12.01 13.51
CA ASP A 398 -10.37 12.13 13.47
C ASP A 398 -9.78 11.84 12.09
N ARG A 399 -10.63 11.56 11.09
CA ARG A 399 -10.28 11.23 9.70
C ARG A 399 -9.54 9.89 9.55
N LEU A 400 -9.67 9.02 10.53
CA LEU A 400 -9.29 7.61 10.46
C LEU A 400 -10.54 6.77 10.24
N CYS A 401 -10.37 5.53 9.82
CA CYS A 401 -11.47 4.61 9.63
C CYS A 401 -11.70 3.73 10.86
N GLU A 402 -12.94 3.61 11.29
CA GLU A 402 -13.38 2.52 12.12
C GLU A 402 -13.57 1.28 11.25
N VAL A 403 -12.93 0.18 11.57
CA VAL A 403 -13.13 -1.10 10.86
C VAL A 403 -14.48 -1.68 11.26
N VAL A 404 -15.44 -1.69 10.34
CA VAL A 404 -16.79 -2.19 10.56
C VAL A 404 -16.92 -3.68 10.20
N VAL A 405 -16.20 -4.08 9.13
CA VAL A 405 -16.15 -5.47 8.66
C VAL A 405 -14.71 -5.83 8.38
N SER A 406 -14.32 -7.03 8.72
CA SER A 406 -13.04 -7.64 8.32
C SER A 406 -13.30 -9.10 7.98
N SER A 407 -12.69 -9.61 6.92
CA SER A 407 -12.66 -11.05 6.66
C SER A 407 -11.87 -11.77 7.76
N ASP A 408 -12.30 -12.98 8.11
CA ASP A 408 -11.66 -13.80 9.15
C ASP A 408 -10.23 -14.19 8.78
N ALA A 409 -9.99 -14.38 7.47
CA ALA A 409 -8.69 -14.71 6.90
C ALA A 409 -8.42 -13.88 5.64
N PRO A 410 -7.16 -13.79 5.19
CA PRO A 410 -6.84 -13.22 3.89
C PRO A 410 -7.55 -13.98 2.76
N LEU A 411 -8.17 -13.26 1.85
CA LEU A 411 -8.84 -13.82 0.69
C LEU A 411 -7.81 -14.17 -0.39
N ALA A 412 -7.98 -15.32 -1.04
CA ALA A 412 -7.22 -15.66 -2.22
C ALA A 412 -7.57 -14.70 -3.37
N PRO A 413 -6.59 -14.32 -4.21
CA PRO A 413 -6.85 -13.48 -5.37
C PRO A 413 -7.59 -14.24 -6.47
N ASP A 414 -8.58 -13.58 -7.10
CA ASP A 414 -9.14 -13.97 -8.39
C ASP A 414 -8.96 -12.81 -9.36
N PRO A 415 -7.82 -12.77 -10.09
CA PRO A 415 -7.56 -11.67 -11.00
C PRO A 415 -8.38 -11.73 -12.29
N TYR A 416 -9.11 -12.84 -12.56
CA TYR A 416 -9.89 -13.02 -13.78
C TYR A 416 -11.38 -13.23 -13.49
N PRO A 417 -12.14 -12.18 -13.16
CA PRO A 417 -13.55 -12.30 -12.83
C PRO A 417 -14.39 -12.75 -14.04
N GLN A 418 -14.65 -14.04 -14.13
CA GLN A 418 -15.32 -14.68 -15.28
C GLN A 418 -16.73 -14.15 -15.52
N ILE A 419 -17.38 -13.57 -14.51
CA ILE A 419 -18.69 -12.93 -14.65
C ILE A 419 -18.66 -11.74 -15.62
N ALA A 420 -17.53 -11.02 -15.69
CA ALA A 420 -17.36 -9.87 -16.56
C ALA A 420 -16.68 -10.24 -17.88
N PHE A 421 -15.73 -11.15 -17.85
CA PHE A 421 -14.86 -11.49 -18.97
C PHE A 421 -14.75 -13.02 -19.15
N PRO A 422 -15.84 -13.69 -19.56
CA PRO A 422 -15.84 -15.15 -19.73
C PRO A 422 -14.77 -15.63 -20.70
N GLY A 423 -13.87 -16.50 -20.21
CA GLY A 423 -12.80 -17.08 -21.02
C GLY A 423 -11.67 -16.14 -21.43
N TRP A 424 -11.72 -14.86 -21.00
CA TRP A 424 -10.68 -13.88 -21.31
C TRP A 424 -9.55 -13.93 -20.28
N ARG A 425 -8.31 -13.86 -20.78
CA ARG A 425 -7.10 -13.73 -19.95
C ARG A 425 -6.08 -12.85 -20.65
N CYS A 426 -5.45 -11.96 -19.91
CA CYS A 426 -4.27 -11.21 -20.35
C CYS A 426 -3.07 -11.80 -19.61
N ASP A 427 -2.45 -12.82 -20.20
CA ASP A 427 -1.36 -13.58 -19.59
C ASP A 427 -0.04 -13.27 -20.30
N TRP A 428 0.78 -12.44 -19.69
CA TRP A 428 2.10 -12.08 -20.17
C TRP A 428 3.16 -13.17 -19.93
N THR A 429 2.85 -14.19 -19.12
CA THR A 429 3.83 -15.26 -18.81
C THR A 429 4.18 -16.10 -20.02
N LYS A 430 3.35 -16.08 -21.06
CA LYS A 430 3.51 -16.86 -22.31
C LYS A 430 4.03 -16.00 -23.48
N GLY A 431 4.57 -14.81 -23.22
CA GLY A 431 5.18 -13.96 -24.24
C GLY A 431 4.18 -13.20 -25.12
N GLY A 432 2.93 -13.07 -24.69
CA GLY A 432 1.92 -12.32 -25.43
C GLY A 432 0.55 -12.30 -24.78
N ILE A 433 -0.29 -11.43 -25.31
CA ILE A 433 -1.68 -11.29 -24.88
C ILE A 433 -2.47 -12.45 -25.49
N GLU A 434 -2.84 -13.47 -24.71
CA GLU A 434 -3.97 -14.34 -25.08
C GLU A 434 -5.24 -13.49 -24.93
N ARG A 435 -5.74 -12.97 -26.04
CA ARG A 435 -7.02 -12.28 -26.09
C ARG A 435 -8.11 -13.33 -26.15
N GLY A 436 -8.99 -13.31 -25.17
CA GLY A 436 -10.32 -13.90 -25.31
C GLY A 436 -11.17 -13.10 -26.32
N PRO A 437 -12.44 -13.45 -26.51
CA PRO A 437 -13.34 -12.70 -27.37
C PRO A 437 -13.32 -11.21 -26.98
N GLU A 438 -13.34 -10.32 -27.98
CA GLU A 438 -13.37 -8.88 -27.73
C GLU A 438 -14.59 -8.55 -26.87
N VAL A 439 -14.35 -8.04 -25.67
CA VAL A 439 -15.38 -7.52 -24.78
C VAL A 439 -15.28 -6.02 -24.84
N SER A 440 -16.27 -5.39 -25.44
CA SER A 440 -16.41 -3.93 -25.36
C SER A 440 -16.77 -3.54 -23.92
N ILE A 441 -15.94 -2.71 -23.31
CA ILE A 441 -16.23 -2.12 -21.98
C ILE A 441 -17.17 -0.91 -22.06
N ASP A 442 -17.52 -0.47 -23.27
CA ASP A 442 -18.41 0.66 -23.55
C ASP A 442 -19.88 0.22 -23.80
N GLY A 443 -20.19 -1.07 -23.71
CA GLY A 443 -21.50 -1.67 -23.95
C GLY A 443 -22.31 -1.99 -22.70
#